data_9005054138fc9799577674ed3b3a0c7f
#
_entry.id   9005054138fc9799577674ed3b3a0c7f
#
_cell.length_a   1.000
_cell.length_b   1.000
_cell.length_c   1.000
_cell.angle_alpha   90.00
_cell.angle_beta   90.00
_cell.angle_gamma   90.00
#
_symmetry.space_group_name_H-M   'P 1'
#
loop_
_entity.id
_entity.type
_entity.pdbx_description
1 polymer ?
#
loop_
_entity_poly.entity_id
_entity_poly.type
_entity_poly.pdbx_seq_one_letter_code
_entity_poly.pdbx_strand_id
1 'polypeptide(L)'
;RAHALGLGVILDVVYNHLGPEGNVLGHYSDDYFSRKYQSEWGDTFNFDGPGSGLVREFVLANVAYWVEEFHFDGMRVDATQGLYDSSPEHILAQIARRMREAAGDRRILIVGESEPQRAGLLRGADRGGIGFDMLWSDDFHHTATVAATGNREAYYGDYLGSPQELVSVLKRGWLYQGQWDLRQGKRRGSPALDIAPAAFIGYLQNHDQIANTARGERLHARTTPGRFRALSALLLLGPTPPLLFQGQEFAASSRFLYFSDARPEVTEQLRQGRRKFLKQFPSLATDQMQAQVPSPSRHDLFDRSKLDPAERDVGSHAEALALHRDLLLLRQRDPTFRAGQRRGAIDGAVLGPEALVIRWFDPYGLGDDRLLLVNFGVELRLSVAAEPLLAPPSADRRWRALWSSEEPRYGGQGTSEPETEELNWRLAGHAAVVMAPVPAEADEVRNLPGTV
;
A
#
# COMPACT_ATOMS: atom_id res chain seq x y z
N ARG A 1 -15.01 20.53 8.29
CA ARG A 1 -15.17 19.57 9.40
C ARG A 1 -13.95 18.67 9.55
N ALA A 2 -13.36 18.17 8.45
CA ALA A 2 -12.15 17.33 8.50
C ALA A 2 -10.99 18.06 9.21
N HIS A 3 -10.70 19.30 8.80
CA HIS A 3 -9.65 20.12 9.41
C HIS A 3 -9.88 20.38 10.90
N ALA A 4 -11.14 20.60 11.33
CA ALA A 4 -11.47 20.75 12.74
C ALA A 4 -11.19 19.47 13.57
N LEU A 5 -11.07 18.33 12.93
CA LEU A 5 -10.67 17.04 13.52
C LEU A 5 -9.16 16.75 13.35
N GLY A 6 -8.39 17.66 12.78
CA GLY A 6 -6.97 17.48 12.51
C GLY A 6 -6.68 16.55 11.32
N LEU A 7 -7.66 16.37 10.41
CA LEU A 7 -7.54 15.51 9.24
C LEU A 7 -7.28 16.35 7.98
N GLY A 8 -6.25 16.00 7.21
CA GLY A 8 -6.07 16.47 5.85
C GLY A 8 -7.01 15.74 4.89
N VAL A 9 -7.36 16.39 3.79
CA VAL A 9 -8.22 15.84 2.73
C VAL A 9 -7.48 15.86 1.40
N ILE A 10 -7.32 14.69 0.80
CA ILE A 10 -6.67 14.52 -0.51
C ILE A 10 -7.73 14.17 -1.55
N LEU A 11 -7.74 14.89 -2.67
CA LEU A 11 -8.63 14.62 -3.79
C LEU A 11 -7.99 13.61 -4.74
N ASP A 12 -8.72 12.58 -5.10
CA ASP A 12 -8.32 11.64 -6.16
C ASP A 12 -8.77 12.19 -7.52
N VAL A 13 -7.83 12.45 -8.43
CA VAL A 13 -8.10 13.12 -9.71
C VAL A 13 -7.69 12.27 -10.90
N VAL A 14 -8.51 12.28 -11.94
CA VAL A 14 -8.29 11.58 -13.20
C VAL A 14 -8.05 12.61 -14.31
N TYR A 15 -6.77 12.87 -14.63
CA TYR A 15 -6.37 13.77 -15.73
C TYR A 15 -5.74 13.03 -16.91
N ASN A 16 -5.73 11.70 -16.88
CA ASN A 16 -5.15 10.87 -17.95
C ASN A 16 -6.12 10.62 -19.11
N HIS A 17 -7.44 10.58 -18.85
CA HIS A 17 -8.45 10.35 -19.88
C HIS A 17 -9.82 10.90 -19.45
N LEU A 18 -10.73 10.98 -20.40
CA LEU A 18 -12.16 11.18 -20.16
C LEU A 18 -12.96 10.03 -20.78
N GLY A 19 -13.89 9.50 -19.99
CA GLY A 19 -14.80 8.47 -20.47
C GLY A 19 -15.76 8.98 -21.57
N PRO A 20 -16.38 8.09 -22.33
CA PRO A 20 -17.26 8.45 -23.44
C PRO A 20 -18.60 9.02 -22.96
N GLU A 21 -19.00 8.77 -21.72
CA GLU A 21 -20.29 9.20 -21.18
C GLU A 21 -20.15 10.51 -20.40
N GLY A 22 -21.00 11.48 -20.75
CA GLY A 22 -20.98 12.82 -20.13
C GLY A 22 -19.84 13.72 -20.61
N ASN A 23 -18.92 13.22 -21.41
CA ASN A 23 -17.84 14.03 -22.00
C ASN A 23 -18.39 14.87 -23.17
N VAL A 24 -18.49 16.18 -22.95
CA VAL A 24 -18.97 17.13 -23.95
C VAL A 24 -17.88 18.10 -24.44
N LEU A 25 -16.64 17.96 -23.96
CA LEU A 25 -15.56 18.90 -24.28
C LEU A 25 -15.25 18.97 -25.78
N GLY A 26 -15.35 17.85 -26.50
CA GLY A 26 -15.18 17.80 -27.94
C GLY A 26 -16.21 18.61 -28.75
N HIS A 27 -17.34 19.00 -28.14
CA HIS A 27 -18.32 19.91 -28.77
C HIS A 27 -17.87 21.38 -28.74
N TYR A 28 -16.91 21.71 -27.85
CA TYR A 28 -16.38 23.07 -27.73
C TYR A 28 -15.11 23.25 -28.55
N SER A 29 -14.20 22.27 -28.53
CA SER A 29 -12.97 22.28 -29.33
C SER A 29 -12.38 20.87 -29.46
N ASP A 30 -11.88 20.57 -30.67
CA ASP A 30 -11.10 19.38 -30.95
C ASP A 30 -9.73 19.40 -30.24
N ASP A 31 -9.28 20.56 -29.77
CA ASP A 31 -7.96 20.71 -29.14
C ASP A 31 -7.87 20.04 -27.78
N TYR A 32 -9.00 19.75 -27.12
CA TYR A 32 -9.00 19.07 -25.83
C TYR A 32 -8.36 17.69 -25.88
N PHE A 33 -8.50 16.98 -27.00
CA PHE A 33 -8.09 15.58 -27.10
C PHE A 33 -6.91 15.37 -28.03
N SER A 34 -6.04 14.44 -27.60
CA SER A 34 -4.87 14.05 -28.38
C SER A 34 -5.28 13.21 -29.58
N ARG A 35 -4.74 13.56 -30.75
CA ARG A 35 -4.81 12.72 -31.95
C ARG A 35 -3.62 11.75 -32.06
N LYS A 36 -2.64 11.89 -31.18
CA LYS A 36 -1.38 11.14 -31.19
C LYS A 36 -1.42 9.91 -30.28
N TYR A 37 -2.14 10.01 -29.15
CA TYR A 37 -2.19 9.00 -28.14
C TYR A 37 -3.61 8.44 -28.00
N GLN A 38 -3.70 7.14 -27.64
CA GLN A 38 -4.97 6.46 -27.37
C GLN A 38 -4.89 5.80 -26.00
N SER A 39 -6.01 5.74 -25.31
CA SER A 39 -6.19 5.02 -24.06
C SER A 39 -7.31 3.98 -24.22
N GLU A 40 -7.19 2.86 -23.52
CA GLU A 40 -8.24 1.86 -23.46
C GLU A 40 -9.45 2.30 -22.61
N TRP A 41 -9.30 3.39 -21.82
CA TRP A 41 -10.33 3.92 -20.93
C TRP A 41 -11.11 5.12 -21.53
N GLY A 42 -10.65 5.69 -22.62
CA GLY A 42 -11.31 6.84 -23.27
C GLY A 42 -10.35 7.81 -23.94
N ASP A 43 -10.85 9.01 -24.23
CA ASP A 43 -10.07 10.06 -24.90
C ASP A 43 -9.00 10.64 -23.96
N THR A 44 -7.76 10.73 -24.46
CA THR A 44 -6.63 11.33 -23.73
C THR A 44 -6.56 12.83 -23.97
N PHE A 45 -6.21 13.58 -22.92
CA PHE A 45 -5.99 15.02 -23.07
C PHE A 45 -4.80 15.34 -23.99
N ASN A 46 -4.89 16.46 -24.71
CA ASN A 46 -3.85 16.98 -25.56
C ASN A 46 -2.87 17.87 -24.78
N PHE A 47 -1.77 17.29 -24.29
CA PHE A 47 -0.76 18.04 -23.55
C PHE A 47 0.46 18.48 -24.37
N ASP A 48 0.64 17.95 -25.58
CA ASP A 48 1.86 18.20 -26.37
C ASP A 48 1.63 18.42 -27.87
N GLY A 49 0.37 18.44 -28.33
CA GLY A 49 0.01 18.72 -29.72
C GLY A 49 -0.34 20.18 -29.97
N PRO A 50 -0.70 20.51 -31.21
CA PRO A 50 -1.24 21.84 -31.56
C PRO A 50 -2.42 22.20 -30.66
N GLY A 51 -2.53 23.43 -30.19
CA GLY A 51 -3.60 23.90 -29.29
C GLY A 51 -3.46 23.49 -27.85
N SER A 52 -2.47 22.68 -27.46
CA SER A 52 -2.31 22.12 -26.11
C SER A 52 -2.13 23.16 -25.00
N GLY A 53 -1.68 24.37 -25.30
CA GLY A 53 -1.44 25.41 -24.29
C GLY A 53 -2.67 25.73 -23.44
N LEU A 54 -3.83 25.89 -24.08
CA LEU A 54 -5.09 26.15 -23.39
C LEU A 54 -5.62 24.92 -22.63
N VAL A 55 -5.38 23.71 -23.16
CA VAL A 55 -5.74 22.46 -22.49
C VAL A 55 -4.92 22.25 -21.22
N ARG A 56 -3.62 22.54 -21.27
CA ARG A 56 -2.75 22.55 -20.10
C ARG A 56 -3.26 23.52 -19.05
N GLU A 57 -3.55 24.78 -19.46
CA GLU A 57 -4.07 25.79 -18.53
C GLU A 57 -5.43 25.39 -17.94
N PHE A 58 -6.31 24.76 -18.69
CA PHE A 58 -7.58 24.22 -18.19
C PHE A 58 -7.35 23.23 -17.04
N VAL A 59 -6.43 22.27 -17.18
CA VAL A 59 -6.08 21.31 -16.12
C VAL A 59 -5.40 22.02 -14.95
N LEU A 60 -4.46 22.93 -15.21
CA LEU A 60 -3.73 23.67 -14.18
C LEU A 60 -4.64 24.61 -13.38
N ALA A 61 -5.59 25.27 -14.04
CA ALA A 61 -6.60 26.08 -13.36
C ALA A 61 -7.52 25.21 -12.47
N ASN A 62 -7.90 24.03 -12.95
CA ASN A 62 -8.68 23.09 -12.14
C ASN A 62 -7.91 22.61 -10.90
N VAL A 63 -6.62 22.33 -11.03
CA VAL A 63 -5.73 21.97 -9.91
C VAL A 63 -5.70 23.10 -8.87
N ALA A 64 -5.47 24.35 -9.28
CA ALA A 64 -5.46 25.50 -8.39
C ALA A 64 -6.84 25.69 -7.71
N TYR A 65 -7.93 25.58 -8.47
CA TYR A 65 -9.29 25.71 -7.99
C TYR A 65 -9.62 24.79 -6.79
N TRP A 66 -9.24 23.52 -6.89
CA TRP A 66 -9.46 22.57 -5.79
C TRP A 66 -8.66 22.91 -4.54
N VAL A 67 -7.45 23.42 -4.71
CA VAL A 67 -6.56 23.80 -3.60
C VAL A 67 -6.98 25.12 -2.96
N GLU A 68 -7.34 26.13 -3.76
CA GLU A 68 -7.65 27.49 -3.30
C GLU A 68 -9.08 27.58 -2.75
N GLU A 69 -10.08 27.11 -3.51
CA GLU A 69 -11.49 27.29 -3.16
C GLU A 69 -11.99 26.24 -2.18
N PHE A 70 -11.57 24.97 -2.34
CA PHE A 70 -12.04 23.87 -1.50
C PHE A 70 -11.04 23.49 -0.40
N HIS A 71 -9.86 24.09 -0.40
CA HIS A 71 -8.83 23.87 0.61
C HIS A 71 -8.39 22.42 0.78
N PHE A 72 -8.36 21.64 -0.32
CA PHE A 72 -7.76 20.33 -0.29
C PHE A 72 -6.27 20.39 0.10
N ASP A 73 -5.82 19.41 0.89
CA ASP A 73 -4.47 19.32 1.40
C ASP A 73 -3.55 18.48 0.51
N GLY A 74 -4.08 17.99 -0.61
CA GLY A 74 -3.33 17.21 -1.57
C GLY A 74 -4.18 16.65 -2.70
N MET A 75 -3.49 16.03 -3.64
CA MET A 75 -4.13 15.25 -4.72
C MET A 75 -3.41 13.91 -4.88
N ARG A 76 -4.19 12.87 -5.17
CA ARG A 76 -3.68 11.63 -5.75
C ARG A 76 -3.98 11.66 -7.24
N VAL A 77 -2.93 11.63 -8.05
CA VAL A 77 -3.04 11.64 -9.52
C VAL A 77 -3.10 10.20 -10.02
N ASP A 78 -4.25 9.86 -10.59
CA ASP A 78 -4.54 8.54 -11.16
C ASP A 78 -3.65 8.24 -12.36
N ALA A 79 -3.21 6.98 -12.48
CA ALA A 79 -2.53 6.42 -13.65
C ALA A 79 -1.57 7.41 -14.34
N THR A 80 -0.56 7.89 -13.61
CA THR A 80 0.39 8.93 -14.10
C THR A 80 1.04 8.58 -15.43
N GLN A 81 1.16 7.29 -15.76
CA GLN A 81 1.65 6.81 -17.05
C GLN A 81 0.72 7.10 -18.22
N GLY A 82 -0.54 7.38 -17.96
CA GLY A 82 -1.55 7.73 -18.97
C GLY A 82 -1.61 9.22 -19.30
N LEU A 83 -0.88 10.08 -18.58
CA LEU A 83 -0.72 11.48 -18.94
C LEU A 83 0.43 11.58 -19.96
N TYR A 84 0.07 11.41 -21.23
CA TYR A 84 1.04 11.46 -22.33
C TYR A 84 1.45 12.88 -22.64
N ASP A 85 2.74 13.18 -22.48
CA ASP A 85 3.30 14.51 -22.72
C ASP A 85 4.79 14.41 -23.08
N SER A 86 5.15 14.85 -24.26
CA SER A 86 6.54 14.93 -24.76
C SER A 86 7.12 16.34 -24.72
N SER A 87 6.43 17.29 -24.08
CA SER A 87 6.89 18.67 -23.93
C SER A 87 8.16 18.76 -23.08
N PRO A 88 8.97 19.81 -23.23
CA PRO A 88 10.16 20.03 -22.40
C PRO A 88 9.88 20.03 -20.89
N GLU A 89 8.75 20.61 -20.46
CA GLU A 89 8.25 20.50 -19.09
C GLU A 89 6.96 19.65 -19.12
N HIS A 90 7.05 18.45 -18.56
CA HIS A 90 5.93 17.52 -18.53
C HIS A 90 4.77 18.06 -17.68
N ILE A 91 3.51 17.84 -18.11
CA ILE A 91 2.31 18.34 -17.41
C ILE A 91 2.28 17.94 -15.93
N LEU A 92 2.76 16.76 -15.55
CA LEU A 92 2.87 16.34 -14.14
C LEU A 92 3.77 17.28 -13.31
N ALA A 93 4.86 17.81 -13.88
CA ALA A 93 5.72 18.78 -13.21
C ALA A 93 5.00 20.13 -13.02
N GLN A 94 4.25 20.55 -14.04
CA GLN A 94 3.42 21.76 -13.94
C GLN A 94 2.29 21.60 -12.92
N ILE A 95 1.64 20.45 -12.86
CA ILE A 95 0.64 20.13 -11.83
C ILE A 95 1.27 20.24 -10.44
N ALA A 96 2.42 19.59 -10.22
CA ALA A 96 3.09 19.62 -8.93
C ALA A 96 3.48 21.04 -8.51
N ARG A 97 3.98 21.83 -9.44
CA ARG A 97 4.33 23.24 -9.21
C ARG A 97 3.08 24.08 -8.92
N ARG A 98 2.04 23.99 -9.76
CA ARG A 98 0.79 24.75 -9.59
C ARG A 98 0.09 24.46 -8.25
N MET A 99 0.10 23.20 -7.81
CA MET A 99 -0.44 22.84 -6.50
C MET A 99 0.28 23.54 -5.36
N ARG A 100 1.63 23.58 -5.40
CA ARG A 100 2.43 24.25 -4.37
C ARG A 100 2.24 25.76 -4.37
N GLU A 101 2.18 26.37 -5.56
CA GLU A 101 1.87 27.79 -5.73
C GLU A 101 0.49 28.13 -5.15
N ALA A 102 -0.54 27.37 -5.49
CA ALA A 102 -1.91 27.54 -4.99
C ALA A 102 -2.04 27.31 -3.47
N ALA A 103 -1.23 26.43 -2.89
CA ALA A 103 -1.22 26.17 -1.46
C ALA A 103 -0.58 27.30 -0.64
N GLY A 104 0.34 28.08 -1.24
CA GLY A 104 1.12 29.09 -0.51
C GLY A 104 1.92 28.46 0.63
N ASP A 105 1.72 28.94 1.86
CA ASP A 105 2.42 28.44 3.06
C ASP A 105 1.82 27.14 3.63
N ARG A 106 0.71 26.66 3.11
CA ARG A 106 0.11 25.39 3.55
C ARG A 106 0.94 24.21 3.06
N ARG A 107 1.07 23.19 3.91
CA ARG A 107 1.61 21.91 3.45
C ARG A 107 0.60 21.24 2.50
N ILE A 108 1.10 20.76 1.37
CA ILE A 108 0.30 20.03 0.41
C ILE A 108 1.01 18.73 0.03
N LEU A 109 0.23 17.67 -0.18
CA LEU A 109 0.75 16.36 -0.57
C LEU A 109 0.36 16.04 -2.01
N ILE A 110 1.34 15.60 -2.79
CA ILE A 110 1.14 15.16 -4.16
C ILE A 110 1.49 13.69 -4.24
N VAL A 111 0.46 12.88 -4.45
CA VAL A 111 0.57 11.42 -4.52
C VAL A 111 0.34 10.97 -5.95
N GLY A 112 1.09 10.02 -6.43
CA GLY A 112 0.89 9.44 -7.76
C GLY A 112 0.63 7.94 -7.70
N GLU A 113 -0.16 7.47 -8.64
CA GLU A 113 -0.19 6.07 -9.03
C GLU A 113 0.71 5.88 -10.24
N SER A 114 1.64 4.93 -10.18
CA SER A 114 2.60 4.68 -11.25
C SER A 114 2.86 3.18 -11.41
N GLU A 115 2.06 2.50 -12.22
CA GLU A 115 2.27 1.09 -12.54
C GLU A 115 3.69 0.80 -13.06
N PRO A 116 4.31 1.66 -13.91
CA PRO A 116 5.68 1.46 -14.36
C PRO A 116 6.76 1.71 -13.31
N GLN A 117 6.41 2.19 -12.10
CA GLN A 117 7.33 2.45 -11.00
C GLN A 117 8.48 3.41 -11.36
N ARG A 118 8.11 4.60 -11.82
CA ARG A 118 9.06 5.64 -12.23
C ARG A 118 9.53 6.47 -11.03
N ALA A 119 10.71 6.18 -10.49
CA ALA A 119 11.30 6.93 -9.38
C ALA A 119 11.57 8.42 -9.70
N GLY A 120 11.66 8.78 -10.99
CA GLY A 120 11.74 10.18 -11.43
C GLY A 120 10.54 11.03 -11.02
N LEU A 121 9.38 10.43 -10.75
CA LEU A 121 8.23 11.17 -10.21
C LEU A 121 8.51 11.73 -8.82
N LEU A 122 9.31 11.04 -7.99
CA LEU A 122 9.65 11.44 -6.62
C LEU A 122 10.86 12.38 -6.52
N ARG A 123 11.67 12.47 -7.56
CA ARG A 123 12.84 13.36 -7.55
C ARG A 123 12.43 14.79 -7.88
N GLY A 124 13.04 15.75 -7.21
CA GLY A 124 12.83 17.17 -7.49
C GLY A 124 13.37 17.62 -8.85
N ALA A 125 12.94 18.80 -9.30
CA ALA A 125 13.36 19.37 -10.57
C ALA A 125 14.88 19.57 -10.66
N ASP A 126 15.55 19.83 -9.55
CA ASP A 126 17.01 19.92 -9.43
C ASP A 126 17.75 18.64 -9.83
N ARG A 127 17.06 17.51 -9.77
CA ARG A 127 17.55 16.19 -10.21
C ARG A 127 16.83 15.67 -11.45
N GLY A 128 16.19 16.55 -12.21
CA GLY A 128 15.48 16.21 -13.44
C GLY A 128 14.20 15.40 -13.23
N GLY A 129 13.60 15.50 -12.04
CA GLY A 129 12.38 14.79 -11.68
C GLY A 129 11.12 15.68 -11.72
N ILE A 130 10.00 15.08 -11.36
CA ILE A 130 8.66 15.69 -11.36
C ILE A 130 8.35 16.38 -10.02
N GLY A 131 8.85 15.83 -8.91
CA GLY A 131 8.70 16.41 -7.57
C GLY A 131 7.39 16.02 -6.87
N PHE A 132 6.87 14.83 -7.08
CA PHE A 132 5.80 14.27 -6.24
C PHE A 132 6.36 13.91 -4.86
N ASP A 133 5.49 13.92 -3.85
CA ASP A 133 5.88 13.60 -2.48
C ASP A 133 5.84 12.09 -2.22
N MET A 134 4.84 11.39 -2.78
CA MET A 134 4.64 9.95 -2.54
C MET A 134 4.10 9.24 -3.78
N LEU A 135 4.36 7.93 -3.85
CA LEU A 135 3.77 7.03 -4.84
C LEU A 135 3.18 5.79 -4.17
N TRP A 136 2.11 5.24 -4.74
CA TRP A 136 1.57 3.97 -4.30
C TRP A 136 2.55 2.83 -4.62
N SER A 137 2.67 1.87 -3.69
CA SER A 137 3.52 0.69 -3.83
C SER A 137 2.68 -0.55 -4.11
N ASP A 138 2.44 -0.82 -5.39
CA ASP A 138 1.77 -2.05 -5.84
C ASP A 138 2.56 -3.29 -5.41
N ASP A 139 3.89 -3.22 -5.38
CA ASP A 139 4.73 -4.35 -5.01
C ASP A 139 4.48 -4.82 -3.58
N PHE A 140 4.20 -3.88 -2.64
CA PHE A 140 3.79 -4.26 -1.28
C PHE A 140 2.46 -5.02 -1.30
N HIS A 141 1.46 -4.50 -2.02
CA HIS A 141 0.15 -5.15 -2.16
C HIS A 141 0.28 -6.54 -2.81
N HIS A 142 1.01 -6.62 -3.93
CA HIS A 142 1.15 -7.87 -4.67
C HIS A 142 1.83 -8.94 -3.82
N THR A 143 2.97 -8.60 -3.21
CA THR A 143 3.69 -9.52 -2.32
C THR A 143 2.85 -9.95 -1.13
N ALA A 144 2.18 -9.00 -0.45
CA ALA A 144 1.32 -9.31 0.69
C ALA A 144 0.12 -10.18 0.30
N THR A 145 -0.48 -9.94 -0.87
CA THR A 145 -1.59 -10.76 -1.39
C THR A 145 -1.15 -12.18 -1.68
N VAL A 146 0.03 -12.36 -2.30
CA VAL A 146 0.57 -13.71 -2.55
C VAL A 146 0.92 -14.41 -1.24
N ALA A 147 1.55 -13.73 -0.28
CA ALA A 147 1.83 -14.26 1.06
C ALA A 147 0.56 -14.67 1.80
N ALA A 148 -0.52 -13.89 1.66
CA ALA A 148 -1.80 -14.17 2.31
C ALA A 148 -2.54 -15.36 1.69
N THR A 149 -2.55 -15.46 0.36
CA THR A 149 -3.49 -16.32 -0.38
C THR A 149 -2.84 -17.44 -1.17
N GLY A 150 -1.55 -17.36 -1.45
CA GLY A 150 -0.84 -18.25 -2.38
C GLY A 150 -1.21 -18.04 -3.87
N ASN A 151 -2.12 -17.11 -4.18
CA ASN A 151 -2.56 -16.85 -5.54
C ASN A 151 -1.54 -16.01 -6.31
N ARG A 152 -1.06 -16.56 -7.44
CA ARG A 152 -0.05 -15.98 -8.33
C ARG A 152 -0.54 -15.81 -9.76
N GLU A 153 -1.82 -15.53 -9.95
CA GLU A 153 -2.40 -15.33 -11.27
C GLU A 153 -2.25 -13.89 -11.77
N ALA A 154 -2.26 -13.70 -13.08
CA ALA A 154 -2.18 -12.41 -13.76
C ALA A 154 -0.99 -11.57 -13.26
N TYR A 155 -1.23 -10.32 -12.82
CA TYR A 155 -0.17 -9.42 -12.34
C TYR A 155 0.46 -9.83 -10.99
N TYR A 156 -0.05 -10.87 -10.32
CA TYR A 156 0.61 -11.50 -9.16
C TYR A 156 1.66 -12.55 -9.56
N GLY A 157 1.74 -12.92 -10.85
CA GLY A 157 2.57 -14.04 -11.35
C GLY A 157 4.06 -13.89 -11.07
N ASP A 158 4.57 -12.67 -11.08
CA ASP A 158 5.99 -12.36 -10.87
C ASP A 158 6.36 -12.13 -9.40
N TYR A 159 5.44 -12.40 -8.46
CA TYR A 159 5.67 -12.31 -7.02
C TYR A 159 5.61 -13.69 -6.37
N LEU A 160 6.46 -13.90 -5.38
CA LEU A 160 6.54 -15.15 -4.62
C LEU A 160 5.77 -15.08 -3.29
N GLY A 161 5.49 -13.88 -2.79
CA GLY A 161 4.97 -13.67 -1.44
C GLY A 161 5.95 -14.07 -0.34
N SER A 162 7.24 -14.09 -0.67
CA SER A 162 8.28 -14.56 0.23
C SER A 162 8.63 -13.51 1.30
N PRO A 163 9.14 -13.97 2.47
CA PRO A 163 9.68 -13.06 3.48
C PRO A 163 10.74 -12.10 2.93
N GLN A 164 11.58 -12.57 1.99
CA GLN A 164 12.60 -11.72 1.36
C GLN A 164 11.98 -10.56 0.56
N GLU A 165 10.91 -10.81 -0.19
CA GLU A 165 10.23 -9.75 -0.93
C GLU A 165 9.61 -8.73 0.04
N LEU A 166 8.97 -9.19 1.13
CA LEU A 166 8.40 -8.30 2.15
C LEU A 166 9.47 -7.44 2.83
N VAL A 167 10.60 -8.02 3.22
CA VAL A 167 11.75 -7.27 3.76
C VAL A 167 12.25 -6.25 2.73
N SER A 168 12.38 -6.66 1.48
CA SER A 168 12.91 -5.79 0.42
C SER A 168 11.99 -4.62 0.12
N VAL A 169 10.68 -4.84 0.00
CA VAL A 169 9.72 -3.77 -0.30
C VAL A 169 9.60 -2.78 0.86
N LEU A 170 9.63 -3.24 2.10
CA LEU A 170 9.64 -2.35 3.27
C LEU A 170 10.89 -1.48 3.33
N LYS A 171 12.05 -2.02 3.01
CA LYS A 171 13.33 -1.29 3.02
C LYS A 171 13.49 -0.35 1.82
N ARG A 172 12.90 -0.65 0.67
CA ARG A 172 13.20 -0.03 -0.62
C ARG A 172 12.00 0.58 -1.34
N GLY A 173 10.79 0.37 -0.83
CA GLY A 173 9.53 0.87 -1.42
C GLY A 173 9.02 0.05 -2.60
N TRP A 174 9.91 -0.35 -3.53
CA TRP A 174 9.60 -1.19 -4.69
C TRP A 174 10.58 -2.35 -4.83
N LEU A 175 10.11 -3.43 -5.41
CA LEU A 175 10.92 -4.60 -5.77
C LEU A 175 11.55 -4.43 -7.15
N TYR A 176 10.75 -3.95 -8.12
CA TYR A 176 11.22 -3.75 -9.49
C TYR A 176 11.85 -2.36 -9.65
N GLN A 177 13.17 -2.33 -9.84
CA GLN A 177 13.96 -1.11 -10.00
C GLN A 177 14.82 -1.16 -11.29
N GLY A 178 14.28 -1.78 -12.35
CA GLY A 178 14.94 -2.00 -13.63
C GLY A 178 15.15 -3.48 -13.98
N GLN A 179 14.70 -4.41 -13.12
CA GLN A 179 14.73 -5.83 -13.39
C GLN A 179 13.71 -6.20 -14.47
N TRP A 180 13.90 -7.39 -15.05
CA TRP A 180 13.00 -7.94 -16.05
C TRP A 180 11.69 -8.40 -15.40
N ASP A 181 10.57 -7.95 -15.91
CA ASP A 181 9.23 -8.41 -15.54
C ASP A 181 8.78 -9.43 -16.60
N LEU A 182 8.56 -10.67 -16.19
CA LEU A 182 8.27 -11.76 -17.10
C LEU A 182 6.90 -11.60 -17.77
N ARG A 183 5.91 -11.15 -17.03
CA ARG A 183 4.55 -10.94 -17.53
C ARG A 183 4.50 -9.84 -18.60
N GLN A 184 5.20 -8.73 -18.35
CA GLN A 184 5.24 -7.61 -19.29
C GLN A 184 6.24 -7.81 -20.43
N GLY A 185 7.16 -8.79 -20.31
CA GLY A 185 8.21 -9.02 -21.30
C GLY A 185 9.16 -7.83 -21.48
N LYS A 186 9.35 -7.02 -20.44
CA LYS A 186 10.20 -5.82 -20.46
C LYS A 186 10.80 -5.53 -19.08
N ARG A 187 11.72 -4.57 -19.03
CA ARG A 187 12.19 -4.03 -17.73
C ARG A 187 11.11 -3.20 -17.07
N ARG A 188 10.93 -3.38 -15.76
CA ARG A 188 9.98 -2.65 -14.92
C ARG A 188 10.71 -1.87 -13.84
N GLY A 189 10.16 -0.71 -13.50
CA GLY A 189 10.70 0.16 -12.48
C GLY A 189 11.94 0.94 -12.90
N SER A 190 12.40 1.76 -12.01
CA SER A 190 13.64 2.52 -12.15
C SER A 190 14.37 2.59 -10.79
N PRO A 191 15.71 2.76 -10.77
CA PRO A 191 16.47 2.79 -9.52
C PRO A 191 15.90 3.81 -8.52
N ALA A 192 15.63 3.35 -7.29
CA ALA A 192 15.01 4.13 -6.20
C ALA A 192 15.74 3.94 -4.85
N LEU A 193 16.96 3.39 -4.84
CA LEU A 193 17.69 3.12 -3.61
C LEU A 193 18.12 4.39 -2.84
N ASP A 194 18.05 5.55 -3.49
CA ASP A 194 18.29 6.86 -2.91
C ASP A 194 17.04 7.49 -2.25
N ILE A 195 15.87 6.89 -2.44
CA ILE A 195 14.58 7.41 -1.95
C ILE A 195 14.26 6.77 -0.59
N ALA A 196 13.69 7.57 0.33
CA ALA A 196 13.28 7.07 1.63
C ALA A 196 12.01 6.22 1.54
N PRO A 197 11.84 5.17 2.37
CA PRO A 197 10.62 4.35 2.39
C PRO A 197 9.33 5.16 2.62
N ALA A 198 9.41 6.28 3.32
CA ALA A 198 8.28 7.17 3.55
C ALA A 198 7.66 7.79 2.28
N ALA A 199 8.37 7.77 1.16
CA ALA A 199 7.85 8.22 -0.13
C ALA A 199 6.98 7.16 -0.85
N PHE A 200 6.83 5.97 -0.28
CA PHE A 200 6.06 4.88 -0.86
C PHE A 200 4.89 4.51 0.06
N ILE A 201 3.67 4.63 -0.43
CA ILE A 201 2.46 4.29 0.32
C ILE A 201 2.21 2.79 0.21
N GLY A 202 2.27 2.09 1.34
CA GLY A 202 1.95 0.66 1.42
C GLY A 202 0.44 0.44 1.64
N TYR A 203 -0.11 -0.62 1.07
CA TYR A 203 -1.50 -1.03 1.29
C TYR A 203 -1.68 -2.53 1.10
N LEU A 204 -2.62 -3.12 1.84
CA LEU A 204 -3.02 -4.51 1.65
C LEU A 204 -4.07 -4.65 0.53
N GLN A 205 -4.88 -3.64 0.35
CA GLN A 205 -5.96 -3.58 -0.64
C GLN A 205 -6.36 -2.13 -0.89
N ASN A 206 -6.89 -1.85 -2.08
CA ASN A 206 -7.52 -0.60 -2.45
C ASN A 206 -8.82 -0.86 -3.22
N HIS A 207 -9.48 0.19 -3.71
CA HIS A 207 -10.73 0.10 -4.45
C HIS A 207 -10.60 -0.75 -5.73
N ASP A 208 -9.49 -0.60 -6.48
CA ASP A 208 -9.25 -1.35 -7.72
C ASP A 208 -9.00 -2.82 -7.45
N GLN A 209 -8.12 -3.12 -6.50
CA GLN A 209 -7.70 -4.50 -6.24
C GLN A 209 -8.87 -5.34 -5.72
N ILE A 210 -9.75 -4.77 -4.87
CA ILE A 210 -10.93 -5.49 -4.40
C ILE A 210 -11.95 -5.63 -5.53
N ALA A 211 -12.27 -4.53 -6.23
CA ALA A 211 -13.23 -4.54 -7.33
C ALA A 211 -12.78 -5.47 -8.48
N ASN A 212 -11.47 -5.64 -8.67
CA ASN A 212 -10.90 -6.51 -9.69
C ASN A 212 -10.91 -8.00 -9.33
N THR A 213 -11.26 -8.38 -8.10
CA THR A 213 -11.66 -9.77 -7.83
C THR A 213 -13.03 -10.04 -8.46
N ALA A 214 -13.31 -11.30 -8.86
CA ALA A 214 -14.59 -11.63 -9.49
C ALA A 214 -15.81 -11.30 -8.61
N ARG A 215 -15.61 -11.32 -7.28
CA ARG A 215 -16.68 -11.23 -6.28
C ARG A 215 -16.55 -10.04 -5.34
N GLY A 216 -15.60 -9.13 -5.58
CA GLY A 216 -15.35 -7.98 -4.69
C GLY A 216 -14.93 -8.38 -3.27
N GLU A 217 -14.19 -9.47 -3.14
CA GLU A 217 -13.80 -10.03 -1.85
C GLU A 217 -12.62 -9.27 -1.26
N ARG A 218 -12.77 -8.88 0.01
CA ARG A 218 -11.70 -8.23 0.79
C ARG A 218 -10.62 -9.23 1.20
N LEU A 219 -9.39 -8.78 1.42
CA LEU A 219 -8.25 -9.66 1.69
C LEU A 219 -8.48 -10.55 2.93
N HIS A 220 -9.06 -10.01 4.01
CA HIS A 220 -9.31 -10.79 5.23
C HIS A 220 -10.26 -11.99 5.00
N ALA A 221 -11.16 -11.91 4.01
CA ALA A 221 -12.05 -13.01 3.63
C ALA A 221 -11.36 -14.07 2.75
N ARG A 222 -10.13 -13.80 2.28
CA ARG A 222 -9.36 -14.67 1.37
C ARG A 222 -8.15 -15.32 2.05
N THR A 223 -7.95 -15.06 3.33
CA THR A 223 -6.83 -15.59 4.12
C THR A 223 -7.29 -15.97 5.52
N THR A 224 -6.40 -16.55 6.34
CA THR A 224 -6.72 -16.86 7.73
C THR A 224 -6.70 -15.60 8.61
N PRO A 225 -7.51 -15.53 9.70
CA PRO A 225 -7.51 -14.40 10.59
C PRO A 225 -6.12 -14.05 11.15
N GLY A 226 -5.32 -15.04 11.52
CA GLY A 226 -3.96 -14.83 12.03
C GLY A 226 -3.03 -14.21 10.98
N ARG A 227 -3.04 -14.69 9.73
CA ARG A 227 -2.26 -14.08 8.64
C ARG A 227 -2.70 -12.64 8.37
N PHE A 228 -4.00 -12.36 8.41
CA PHE A 228 -4.51 -11.00 8.23
C PHE A 228 -4.03 -10.06 9.36
N ARG A 229 -4.06 -10.53 10.63
CA ARG A 229 -3.51 -9.77 11.77
C ARG A 229 -2.02 -9.49 11.60
N ALA A 230 -1.25 -10.51 11.21
CA ALA A 230 0.20 -10.39 10.99
C ALA A 230 0.54 -9.42 9.83
N LEU A 231 -0.20 -9.48 8.72
CA LEU A 231 -0.04 -8.53 7.60
C LEU A 231 -0.45 -7.10 7.98
N SER A 232 -1.51 -6.96 8.79
CA SER A 232 -1.93 -5.64 9.32
C SER A 232 -0.83 -5.03 10.21
N ALA A 233 -0.18 -5.84 11.05
CA ALA A 233 0.95 -5.38 11.85
C ALA A 233 2.13 -4.94 10.96
N LEU A 234 2.46 -5.72 9.94
CA LEU A 234 3.54 -5.39 9.01
C LEU A 234 3.27 -4.09 8.24
N LEU A 235 2.03 -3.88 7.78
CA LEU A 235 1.60 -2.64 7.12
C LEU A 235 1.65 -1.45 8.08
N LEU A 236 0.99 -1.59 9.25
CA LEU A 236 0.73 -0.45 10.13
C LEU A 236 1.98 -0.03 10.92
N LEU A 237 2.89 -0.93 11.23
CA LEU A 237 4.17 -0.62 11.87
C LEU A 237 5.30 -0.38 10.86
N GLY A 238 5.13 -0.77 9.61
CA GLY A 238 6.14 -0.59 8.54
C GLY A 238 6.58 0.86 8.38
N PRO A 239 7.74 1.11 7.75
CA PRO A 239 8.29 2.47 7.59
C PRO A 239 7.53 3.30 6.56
N THR A 240 6.72 2.67 5.72
CA THR A 240 5.89 3.31 4.70
C THR A 240 4.62 3.90 5.31
N PRO A 241 4.08 5.03 4.81
CA PRO A 241 2.73 5.46 5.15
C PRO A 241 1.70 4.40 4.76
N PRO A 242 0.86 3.93 5.70
CA PRO A 242 -0.15 2.94 5.37
C PRO A 242 -1.39 3.58 4.76
N LEU A 243 -1.92 2.99 3.68
CA LEU A 243 -3.26 3.27 3.17
C LEU A 243 -4.20 2.15 3.62
N LEU A 244 -5.30 2.53 4.23
CA LEU A 244 -6.39 1.64 4.61
C LEU A 244 -7.59 1.90 3.69
N PHE A 245 -8.03 0.87 2.98
CA PHE A 245 -9.28 0.97 2.25
C PHE A 245 -10.46 0.92 3.23
N GLN A 246 -11.46 1.77 3.02
CA GLN A 246 -12.63 1.88 3.90
C GLN A 246 -13.19 0.50 4.32
N GLY A 247 -13.40 0.30 5.63
CA GLY A 247 -13.88 -0.95 6.21
C GLY A 247 -12.80 -2.02 6.43
N GLN A 248 -11.54 -1.78 6.04
CA GLN A 248 -10.44 -2.69 6.36
C GLN A 248 -10.18 -2.74 7.86
N GLU A 249 -10.27 -1.59 8.51
CA GLU A 249 -9.96 -1.39 9.93
C GLU A 249 -10.85 -2.21 10.88
N PHE A 250 -12.05 -2.58 10.43
CA PHE A 250 -12.93 -3.47 11.19
C PHE A 250 -13.29 -4.75 10.41
N ALA A 251 -12.51 -5.10 9.40
CA ALA A 251 -12.72 -6.29 8.58
C ALA A 251 -14.18 -6.41 8.08
N ALA A 252 -14.72 -5.34 7.46
CA ALA A 252 -16.11 -5.24 7.03
C ALA A 252 -16.56 -6.45 6.21
N SER A 253 -17.75 -6.98 6.50
CA SER A 253 -18.32 -8.13 5.79
C SER A 253 -18.79 -7.76 4.37
N SER A 254 -19.11 -6.47 4.14
CA SER A 254 -19.52 -5.98 2.83
C SER A 254 -18.41 -6.15 1.79
N ARG A 255 -18.78 -6.61 0.63
CA ARG A 255 -17.91 -6.67 -0.55
C ARG A 255 -17.74 -5.28 -1.14
N PHE A 256 -16.74 -5.12 -2.01
CA PHE A 256 -16.65 -3.93 -2.86
C PHE A 256 -16.65 -4.38 -4.32
N LEU A 257 -17.82 -4.30 -4.93
CA LEU A 257 -18.08 -4.84 -6.25
C LEU A 257 -17.78 -3.78 -7.33
N TYR A 258 -17.43 -4.22 -8.51
CA TYR A 258 -17.33 -3.34 -9.67
C TYR A 258 -18.75 -3.01 -10.16
N PHE A 259 -19.17 -1.75 -10.03
CA PHE A 259 -20.50 -1.27 -10.45
C PHE A 259 -20.39 0.01 -11.25
N SER A 260 -21.37 0.26 -12.10
CA SER A 260 -21.46 1.46 -12.93
C SER A 260 -22.93 1.80 -13.19
N ASP A 261 -23.27 3.06 -13.13
CA ASP A 261 -24.58 3.61 -13.52
C ASP A 261 -24.56 4.13 -14.96
N ALA A 262 -23.96 3.35 -15.86
CA ALA A 262 -23.84 3.69 -17.27
C ALA A 262 -25.17 3.49 -18.01
N ARG A 263 -25.39 4.30 -19.05
CA ARG A 263 -26.55 4.14 -19.96
C ARG A 263 -26.54 2.75 -20.64
N PRO A 264 -27.72 2.24 -21.03
CA PRO A 264 -27.84 0.90 -21.62
C PRO A 264 -26.89 0.65 -22.80
N GLU A 265 -26.62 1.64 -23.63
CA GLU A 265 -25.76 1.55 -24.82
C GLU A 265 -24.30 1.30 -24.46
N VAL A 266 -23.86 1.82 -23.30
CA VAL A 266 -22.48 1.69 -22.79
C VAL A 266 -22.32 0.44 -21.92
N THR A 267 -23.39 0.00 -21.28
CA THR A 267 -23.40 -1.13 -20.33
C THR A 267 -22.81 -2.40 -20.94
N GLU A 268 -23.18 -2.73 -22.19
CA GLU A 268 -22.68 -3.96 -22.83
C GLU A 268 -21.16 -3.87 -23.11
N GLN A 269 -20.66 -2.70 -23.50
CA GLN A 269 -19.23 -2.46 -23.70
C GLN A 269 -18.47 -2.61 -22.39
N LEU A 270 -18.99 -2.02 -21.28
CA LEU A 270 -18.41 -2.18 -19.95
C LEU A 270 -18.39 -3.64 -19.50
N ARG A 271 -19.47 -4.37 -19.73
CA ARG A 271 -19.57 -5.81 -19.42
C ARG A 271 -18.53 -6.61 -20.18
N GLN A 272 -18.37 -6.35 -21.48
CA GLN A 272 -17.40 -7.03 -22.33
C GLN A 272 -15.96 -6.66 -21.93
N GLY A 273 -15.67 -5.39 -21.68
CA GLY A 273 -14.38 -4.91 -21.18
C GLY A 273 -14.01 -5.59 -19.86
N ARG A 274 -14.96 -5.66 -18.92
CA ARG A 274 -14.79 -6.34 -17.64
C ARG A 274 -14.49 -7.83 -17.79
N ARG A 275 -15.23 -8.51 -18.65
CA ARG A 275 -14.98 -9.94 -18.96
C ARG A 275 -13.61 -10.15 -19.59
N LYS A 276 -13.22 -9.31 -20.55
CA LYS A 276 -11.90 -9.35 -21.18
C LYS A 276 -10.79 -9.16 -20.14
N PHE A 277 -10.93 -8.17 -19.28
CA PHE A 277 -9.98 -7.92 -18.18
C PHE A 277 -9.84 -9.13 -17.26
N LEU A 278 -10.94 -9.72 -16.82
CA LEU A 278 -10.92 -10.85 -15.88
C LEU A 278 -10.38 -12.15 -16.50
N LYS A 279 -10.40 -12.31 -17.83
CA LYS A 279 -9.82 -13.48 -18.51
C LYS A 279 -8.30 -13.61 -18.34
N GLN A 280 -7.60 -12.55 -17.92
CA GLN A 280 -6.17 -12.64 -17.58
C GLN A 280 -5.90 -13.51 -16.34
N PHE A 281 -6.93 -13.77 -15.51
CA PHE A 281 -6.84 -14.68 -14.36
C PHE A 281 -7.31 -16.06 -14.80
N PRO A 282 -6.43 -17.08 -14.87
CA PRO A 282 -6.80 -18.43 -15.30
C PRO A 282 -7.99 -19.02 -14.55
N SER A 283 -8.08 -18.77 -13.22
CA SER A 283 -9.23 -19.21 -12.40
C SER A 283 -10.57 -18.60 -12.82
N LEU A 284 -10.56 -17.47 -13.53
CA LEU A 284 -11.75 -16.75 -13.98
C LEU A 284 -11.95 -16.82 -15.51
N ALA A 285 -11.04 -17.46 -16.24
CA ALA A 285 -11.03 -17.40 -17.71
C ALA A 285 -12.10 -18.29 -18.38
N THR A 286 -12.64 -19.29 -17.67
CA THR A 286 -13.65 -20.21 -18.24
C THR A 286 -15.00 -19.52 -18.41
N ASP A 287 -15.77 -19.94 -19.43
CA ASP A 287 -17.10 -19.39 -19.69
C ASP A 287 -18.06 -19.57 -18.50
N GLN A 288 -17.93 -20.67 -17.76
CA GLN A 288 -18.72 -20.92 -16.56
C GLN A 288 -18.42 -19.88 -15.46
N MET A 289 -17.16 -19.54 -15.25
CA MET A 289 -16.76 -18.51 -14.27
C MET A 289 -17.13 -17.12 -14.75
N GLN A 290 -16.96 -16.84 -16.04
CA GLN A 290 -17.36 -15.56 -16.65
C GLN A 290 -18.88 -15.32 -16.56
N ALA A 291 -19.69 -16.38 -16.61
CA ALA A 291 -21.14 -16.27 -16.44
C ALA A 291 -21.56 -15.89 -15.01
N GLN A 292 -20.71 -16.15 -14.02
CA GLN A 292 -20.95 -15.78 -12.61
C GLN A 292 -20.55 -14.34 -12.27
N VAL A 293 -19.80 -13.66 -13.15
CA VAL A 293 -19.43 -12.24 -12.94
C VAL A 293 -20.68 -11.38 -13.12
N PRO A 294 -21.08 -10.61 -12.11
CA PRO A 294 -22.27 -9.78 -12.22
C PRO A 294 -22.09 -8.70 -13.29
N SER A 295 -23.19 -8.35 -13.97
CA SER A 295 -23.17 -7.18 -14.85
C SER A 295 -22.92 -5.92 -14.00
N PRO A 296 -21.99 -5.02 -14.40
CA PRO A 296 -21.72 -3.80 -13.66
C PRO A 296 -22.93 -2.89 -13.44
N SER A 297 -23.91 -2.94 -14.32
CA SER A 297 -25.14 -2.10 -14.28
C SER A 297 -26.24 -2.62 -13.35
N ARG A 298 -26.00 -3.68 -12.60
CA ARG A 298 -26.98 -4.14 -11.60
C ARG A 298 -27.05 -3.15 -10.43
N HIS A 299 -28.23 -2.60 -10.15
CA HIS A 299 -28.44 -1.62 -9.09
C HIS A 299 -28.07 -2.14 -7.68
N ASP A 300 -28.29 -3.43 -7.40
CA ASP A 300 -27.96 -4.03 -6.09
C ASP A 300 -26.46 -4.05 -5.77
N LEU A 301 -25.57 -3.91 -6.76
CA LEU A 301 -24.13 -3.96 -6.54
C LEU A 301 -23.63 -2.79 -5.70
N PHE A 302 -24.14 -1.59 -5.94
CA PHE A 302 -23.84 -0.42 -5.13
C PHE A 302 -24.29 -0.60 -3.68
N ASP A 303 -25.54 -1.03 -3.47
CA ASP A 303 -26.07 -1.25 -2.11
C ASP A 303 -25.29 -2.31 -1.35
N ARG A 304 -24.89 -3.39 -2.02
CA ARG A 304 -24.05 -4.46 -1.45
C ARG A 304 -22.62 -4.03 -1.16
N SER A 305 -22.17 -2.94 -1.74
CA SER A 305 -20.84 -2.37 -1.52
C SER A 305 -20.79 -1.36 -0.37
N LYS A 306 -21.95 -0.94 0.15
CA LYS A 306 -22.01 -0.05 1.31
C LYS A 306 -21.51 -0.74 2.57
N LEU A 307 -20.79 0.02 3.39
CA LEU A 307 -20.39 -0.44 4.72
C LEU A 307 -21.56 -0.41 5.68
N ASP A 308 -21.63 -1.39 6.58
CA ASP A 308 -22.49 -1.34 7.76
C ASP A 308 -21.66 -0.91 8.99
N PRO A 309 -21.77 0.34 9.45
CA PRO A 309 -21.03 0.81 10.61
C PRO A 309 -21.37 0.07 11.91
N ALA A 310 -22.51 -0.61 11.99
CA ALA A 310 -22.92 -1.35 13.20
C ALA A 310 -22.05 -2.60 13.43
N GLU A 311 -21.42 -3.13 12.39
CA GLU A 311 -20.51 -4.26 12.54
C GLU A 311 -19.32 -3.96 13.47
N ARG A 312 -18.85 -2.70 13.53
CA ARG A 312 -17.61 -2.29 14.23
C ARG A 312 -17.54 -2.70 15.70
N ASP A 313 -18.69 -2.84 16.35
CA ASP A 313 -18.79 -3.06 17.79
C ASP A 313 -19.08 -4.52 18.13
N VAL A 314 -19.06 -5.44 17.15
CA VAL A 314 -19.52 -6.82 17.31
C VAL A 314 -18.45 -7.84 16.88
N GLY A 315 -18.16 -8.82 17.77
CA GLY A 315 -17.37 -10.02 17.46
C GLY A 315 -16.02 -9.73 16.80
N SER A 316 -15.70 -10.47 15.74
CA SER A 316 -14.43 -10.34 15.02
C SER A 316 -14.19 -8.96 14.38
N HIS A 317 -15.23 -8.18 14.13
CA HIS A 317 -15.12 -6.82 13.62
C HIS A 317 -14.59 -5.86 14.70
N ALA A 318 -15.08 -5.99 15.93
CA ALA A 318 -14.58 -5.24 17.08
C ALA A 318 -13.13 -5.62 17.41
N GLU A 319 -12.78 -6.91 17.30
CA GLU A 319 -11.40 -7.41 17.44
C GLU A 319 -10.46 -6.81 16.40
N ALA A 320 -10.87 -6.77 15.13
CA ALA A 320 -10.10 -6.16 14.05
C ALA A 320 -9.93 -4.64 14.25
N LEU A 321 -10.97 -3.95 14.68
CA LEU A 321 -10.91 -2.52 14.98
C LEU A 321 -9.95 -2.23 16.15
N ALA A 322 -9.99 -3.05 17.21
CA ALA A 322 -9.06 -2.93 18.33
C ALA A 322 -7.61 -3.14 17.87
N LEU A 323 -7.35 -4.15 17.05
CA LEU A 323 -6.02 -4.41 16.46
C LEU A 323 -5.50 -3.18 15.71
N HIS A 324 -6.28 -2.64 14.76
CA HIS A 324 -5.86 -1.50 13.95
C HIS A 324 -5.64 -0.25 14.81
N ARG A 325 -6.52 0.01 15.78
CA ARG A 325 -6.39 1.13 16.71
C ARG A 325 -5.09 1.06 17.50
N ASP A 326 -4.80 -0.10 18.09
CA ASP A 326 -3.64 -0.26 18.95
C ASP A 326 -2.33 -0.20 18.18
N LEU A 327 -2.28 -0.78 16.96
CA LEU A 327 -1.11 -0.67 16.07
C LEU A 327 -0.86 0.78 15.63
N LEU A 328 -1.91 1.53 15.28
CA LEU A 328 -1.78 2.94 14.91
C LEU A 328 -1.34 3.79 16.10
N LEU A 329 -1.84 3.50 17.31
CA LEU A 329 -1.40 4.16 18.53
C LEU A 329 0.07 3.84 18.86
N LEU A 330 0.49 2.59 18.69
CA LEU A 330 1.87 2.17 18.87
C LEU A 330 2.78 2.91 17.87
N ARG A 331 2.43 2.89 16.57
CA ARG A 331 3.15 3.65 15.52
C ARG A 331 3.29 5.13 15.87
N GLN A 332 2.21 5.75 16.38
CA GLN A 332 2.17 7.18 16.66
C GLN A 332 2.95 7.57 17.93
N ARG A 333 2.90 6.74 18.98
CA ARG A 333 3.45 7.08 20.29
C ARG A 333 4.88 6.64 20.50
N ASP A 334 5.27 5.53 19.89
CA ASP A 334 6.62 4.98 20.03
C ASP A 334 7.63 5.79 19.19
N PRO A 335 8.67 6.38 19.82
CA PRO A 335 9.64 7.23 19.12
C PRO A 335 10.43 6.47 18.04
N THR A 336 10.72 5.18 18.27
CA THR A 336 11.51 4.36 17.37
C THR A 336 10.72 4.04 16.10
N PHE A 337 9.42 3.69 16.20
CA PHE A 337 8.56 3.55 15.03
C PHE A 337 8.36 4.87 14.27
N ARG A 338 8.18 5.98 14.98
CA ARG A 338 8.05 7.31 14.34
C ARG A 338 9.30 7.70 13.54
N ALA A 339 10.48 7.37 14.03
CA ALA A 339 11.74 7.67 13.37
C ALA A 339 12.05 6.68 12.22
N GLY A 340 11.39 5.51 12.20
CA GLY A 340 11.62 4.43 11.24
C GLY A 340 11.36 4.77 9.76
N GLN A 341 10.75 5.92 9.50
CA GLN A 341 10.46 6.40 8.15
C GLN A 341 11.71 6.92 7.39
N ARG A 342 12.82 7.09 8.08
CA ARG A 342 14.08 7.56 7.50
C ARG A 342 14.79 6.42 6.78
N ARG A 343 15.53 6.77 5.74
CA ARG A 343 16.42 5.80 5.07
C ARG A 343 17.47 5.27 6.05
N GLY A 344 17.61 3.94 6.09
CA GLY A 344 18.57 3.28 6.99
C GLY A 344 18.12 3.13 8.44
N ALA A 345 16.90 3.60 8.78
CA ALA A 345 16.35 3.45 10.14
C ALA A 345 15.88 2.02 10.44
N ILE A 346 15.73 1.19 9.42
CA ILE A 346 15.31 -0.21 9.57
C ILE A 346 16.27 -1.16 8.85
N ASP A 347 16.32 -2.38 9.34
CA ASP A 347 16.85 -3.54 8.63
C ASP A 347 15.92 -4.75 8.80
N GLY A 348 16.11 -5.79 8.00
CA GLY A 348 15.30 -7.00 8.09
C GLY A 348 16.00 -8.20 7.52
N ALA A 349 15.61 -9.36 8.04
CA ALA A 349 16.15 -10.67 7.66
C ALA A 349 15.06 -11.72 7.57
N VAL A 350 15.34 -12.75 6.80
CA VAL A 350 14.52 -13.96 6.68
C VAL A 350 14.89 -14.92 7.81
N LEU A 351 13.91 -15.36 8.59
CA LEU A 351 14.09 -16.32 9.67
C LEU A 351 13.68 -17.74 9.27
N GLY A 352 12.89 -17.86 8.22
CA GLY A 352 12.39 -19.14 7.72
C GLY A 352 11.60 -18.99 6.42
N PRO A 353 11.06 -20.06 5.86
CA PRO A 353 10.35 -20.02 4.57
C PRO A 353 9.16 -19.03 4.55
N GLU A 354 8.50 -18.82 5.69
CA GLU A 354 7.35 -17.92 5.85
C GLU A 354 7.54 -16.94 7.03
N ALA A 355 8.79 -16.77 7.53
CA ALA A 355 9.05 -15.94 8.70
C ALA A 355 10.17 -14.92 8.44
N LEU A 356 10.01 -13.74 9.05
CA LEU A 356 10.95 -12.64 8.94
C LEU A 356 11.06 -11.86 10.26
N VAL A 357 12.12 -11.08 10.37
CA VAL A 357 12.29 -10.03 11.37
C VAL A 357 12.52 -8.70 10.68
N ILE A 358 11.93 -7.64 11.24
CA ILE A 358 12.30 -6.25 10.94
C ILE A 358 12.77 -5.61 12.25
N ARG A 359 13.91 -4.92 12.20
CA ARG A 359 14.45 -4.14 13.32
C ARG A 359 14.40 -2.67 12.99
N TRP A 360 13.80 -1.89 13.86
CA TRP A 360 13.89 -0.44 13.89
C TRP A 360 15.01 -0.07 14.85
N PHE A 361 15.98 0.69 14.37
CA PHE A 361 17.06 1.19 15.20
C PHE A 361 16.66 2.46 15.92
N ASP A 362 16.99 2.52 17.21
CA ASP A 362 16.74 3.70 18.03
C ASP A 362 17.39 4.95 17.43
N PRO A 363 16.64 6.00 17.12
CA PRO A 363 17.18 7.22 16.51
C PRO A 363 18.13 8.01 17.41
N TYR A 364 18.12 7.73 18.71
CA TYR A 364 18.91 8.43 19.73
C TYR A 364 20.15 7.65 20.19
N GLY A 365 20.33 6.42 19.73
CA GLY A 365 21.46 5.57 20.11
C GLY A 365 21.45 5.11 21.58
N LEU A 366 20.26 5.10 22.20
CA LEU A 366 20.09 4.69 23.61
C LEU A 366 19.80 3.19 23.76
N GLY A 367 19.80 2.47 22.61
CA GLY A 367 19.51 1.04 22.59
C GLY A 367 18.03 0.70 22.82
N ASP A 368 17.11 1.61 22.49
CA ASP A 368 15.65 1.40 22.55
C ASP A 368 15.09 0.97 21.20
N ASP A 369 15.72 -0.02 20.60
CA ASP A 369 15.33 -0.61 19.32
C ASP A 369 13.97 -1.35 19.43
N ARG A 370 13.35 -1.63 18.28
CA ARG A 370 12.17 -2.50 18.21
C ARG A 370 12.41 -3.61 17.21
N LEU A 371 11.96 -4.82 17.55
CA LEU A 371 11.83 -5.92 16.58
C LEU A 371 10.36 -6.14 16.27
N LEU A 372 10.05 -6.42 15.01
CA LEU A 372 8.81 -7.04 14.60
C LEU A 372 9.14 -8.41 14.01
N LEU A 373 8.76 -9.45 14.74
CA LEU A 373 8.83 -10.83 14.29
C LEU A 373 7.51 -11.18 13.62
N VAL A 374 7.56 -11.71 12.40
CA VAL A 374 6.36 -12.11 11.66
C VAL A 374 6.54 -13.53 11.16
N ASN A 375 5.53 -14.36 11.37
CA ASN A 375 5.48 -15.71 10.83
C ASN A 375 4.11 -15.97 10.19
N PHE A 376 4.09 -16.15 8.89
CA PHE A 376 2.88 -16.48 8.12
C PHE A 376 2.62 -17.98 8.01
N GLY A 377 3.60 -18.81 8.39
CA GLY A 377 3.54 -20.27 8.39
C GLY A 377 3.07 -20.86 9.70
N VAL A 378 3.34 -22.15 9.86
CA VAL A 378 3.17 -22.86 11.13
C VAL A 378 4.20 -22.39 12.16
N GLU A 379 4.07 -22.83 13.41
CA GLU A 379 5.04 -22.52 14.47
C GLU A 379 6.49 -22.80 13.99
N LEU A 380 7.36 -21.81 14.14
CA LEU A 380 8.77 -21.89 13.80
C LEU A 380 9.62 -21.93 15.07
N ARG A 381 10.51 -22.91 15.17
CA ARG A 381 11.50 -23.04 16.24
C ARG A 381 12.89 -22.88 15.67
N LEU A 382 13.64 -21.92 16.18
CA LEU A 382 15.02 -21.63 15.79
C LEU A 382 15.93 -22.06 16.95
N SER A 383 16.31 -23.34 16.99
CA SER A 383 17.29 -23.86 17.96
C SER A 383 18.71 -23.27 17.71
N VAL A 384 18.98 -22.88 16.45
CA VAL A 384 20.11 -22.07 16.06
C VAL A 384 19.57 -20.80 15.39
N ALA A 385 19.85 -19.64 15.97
CA ALA A 385 19.39 -18.34 15.48
C ALA A 385 20.58 -17.40 15.25
N ALA A 386 21.43 -17.76 14.28
CA ALA A 386 22.62 -16.98 13.91
C ALA A 386 22.26 -15.77 13.04
N GLU A 387 21.35 -14.92 13.52
CA GLU A 387 20.88 -13.70 12.86
C GLU A 387 21.21 -12.48 13.74
N PRO A 388 22.14 -11.59 13.30
CA PRO A 388 22.56 -10.44 14.11
C PRO A 388 21.45 -9.47 14.50
N LEU A 389 20.37 -9.36 13.72
CA LEU A 389 19.25 -8.50 14.06
C LEU A 389 18.47 -8.97 15.28
N LEU A 390 18.59 -10.25 15.66
CA LEU A 390 17.99 -10.81 16.87
C LEU A 390 18.80 -10.51 18.14
N ALA A 391 20.07 -10.07 17.99
CA ALA A 391 20.87 -9.72 19.16
C ALA A 391 20.26 -8.54 19.93
N PRO A 392 20.24 -8.56 21.29
CA PRO A 392 19.82 -7.40 22.05
C PRO A 392 20.74 -6.20 21.76
N PRO A 393 20.28 -4.95 21.95
CA PRO A 393 21.05 -3.76 21.60
C PRO A 393 22.32 -3.58 22.46
N SER A 394 22.38 -4.21 23.64
CA SER A 394 23.55 -4.26 24.51
C SER A 394 23.53 -5.48 25.41
N ALA A 395 24.66 -5.83 26.01
CA ALA A 395 24.83 -7.04 26.83
C ALA A 395 24.00 -7.04 28.12
N ASP A 396 23.57 -5.88 28.60
CA ASP A 396 22.73 -5.72 29.79
C ASP A 396 21.23 -5.66 29.46
N ARG A 397 20.86 -5.98 28.22
CA ARG A 397 19.49 -5.98 27.74
C ARG A 397 19.07 -7.35 27.24
N ARG A 398 17.78 -7.61 27.29
CA ARG A 398 17.11 -8.76 26.64
C ARG A 398 15.81 -8.30 25.98
N TRP A 399 15.29 -9.10 25.06
CA TRP A 399 14.03 -8.82 24.42
C TRP A 399 12.84 -9.29 25.26
N ARG A 400 11.76 -8.50 25.27
CA ARG A 400 10.45 -8.84 25.81
C ARG A 400 9.35 -8.45 24.85
N ALA A 401 8.28 -9.25 24.82
CA ALA A 401 7.11 -8.93 24.00
C ALA A 401 6.44 -7.64 24.50
N LEU A 402 6.36 -6.65 23.64
CA LEU A 402 5.66 -5.39 23.88
C LEU A 402 4.22 -5.45 23.37
N TRP A 403 3.99 -6.14 22.28
CA TRP A 403 2.70 -6.29 21.62
C TRP A 403 2.68 -7.59 20.81
N SER A 404 1.49 -8.20 20.70
CA SER A 404 1.30 -9.42 19.91
C SER A 404 -0.03 -9.41 19.17
N SER A 405 -0.05 -9.91 17.93
CA SER A 405 -1.27 -10.16 17.17
C SER A 405 -2.14 -11.25 17.79
N GLU A 406 -1.57 -12.07 18.69
CA GLU A 406 -2.24 -13.22 19.30
C GLU A 406 -2.86 -12.90 20.65
N GLU A 407 -2.94 -11.64 21.05
CA GLU A 407 -3.72 -11.26 22.21
C GLU A 407 -5.21 -11.60 22.04
N PRO A 408 -5.88 -12.16 23.06
CA PRO A 408 -7.29 -12.54 22.98
C PRO A 408 -8.23 -11.42 22.55
N ARG A 409 -7.91 -10.16 22.88
CA ARG A 409 -8.70 -8.98 22.45
C ARG A 409 -8.70 -8.73 20.95
N TYR A 410 -7.83 -9.41 20.19
CA TYR A 410 -7.77 -9.38 18.72
C TYR A 410 -8.24 -10.70 18.09
N GLY A 411 -8.84 -11.61 18.90
CA GLY A 411 -9.22 -12.95 18.48
C GLY A 411 -8.03 -13.92 18.36
N GLY A 412 -6.92 -13.62 19.06
CA GLY A 412 -5.74 -14.47 19.12
C GLY A 412 -5.85 -15.56 20.20
N GLN A 413 -4.86 -16.46 20.24
CA GLN A 413 -4.81 -17.62 21.15
C GLN A 413 -3.92 -17.40 22.39
N GLY A 414 -3.43 -16.19 22.58
CA GLY A 414 -2.42 -15.87 23.59
C GLY A 414 -1.00 -15.94 23.01
N THR A 415 -0.07 -15.28 23.68
CA THR A 415 1.34 -15.18 23.24
C THR A 415 2.25 -15.72 24.33
N SER A 416 3.14 -16.66 23.97
CA SER A 416 4.34 -16.97 24.74
C SER A 416 5.47 -16.04 24.35
N GLU A 417 6.43 -15.80 25.26
CA GLU A 417 7.65 -15.06 24.94
C GLU A 417 8.37 -15.74 23.75
N PRO A 418 8.71 -14.99 22.69
CA PRO A 418 9.40 -15.57 21.53
C PRO A 418 10.82 -16.04 21.85
N GLU A 419 11.57 -15.33 22.71
CA GLU A 419 12.89 -15.71 23.15
C GLU A 419 12.83 -16.46 24.49
N THR A 420 13.41 -17.65 24.56
CA THR A 420 13.46 -18.49 25.76
C THR A 420 14.83 -19.14 25.93
N GLU A 421 15.22 -19.40 27.17
CA GLU A 421 16.48 -20.10 27.51
C GLU A 421 16.54 -21.53 26.97
N GLU A 422 15.39 -22.23 26.98
CA GLU A 422 15.34 -23.64 26.57
C GLU A 422 15.24 -23.84 25.06
N LEU A 423 14.53 -22.96 24.35
CA LEU A 423 14.13 -23.14 22.96
C LEU A 423 14.77 -22.13 22.02
N ASN A 424 15.61 -21.21 22.55
CA ASN A 424 16.15 -20.06 21.86
C ASN A 424 15.01 -19.19 21.30
N TRP A 425 14.66 -19.26 20.00
CA TRP A 425 13.55 -18.50 19.43
C TRP A 425 12.40 -19.41 19.01
N ARG A 426 11.19 -19.03 19.42
CA ARG A 426 9.93 -19.71 19.07
C ARG A 426 8.92 -18.69 18.56
N LEU A 427 8.60 -18.74 17.29
CA LEU A 427 7.60 -17.86 16.67
C LEU A 427 6.30 -18.62 16.46
N ALA A 428 5.22 -18.17 17.08
CA ALA A 428 3.89 -18.73 16.86
C ALA A 428 3.52 -18.67 15.38
N GLY A 429 2.74 -19.64 14.93
CA GLY A 429 2.25 -19.65 13.54
C GLY A 429 1.22 -18.56 13.31
N HIS A 430 1.22 -17.98 12.09
CA HIS A 430 0.28 -16.95 11.65
C HIS A 430 0.24 -15.73 12.61
N ALA A 431 1.39 -15.33 13.14
CA ALA A 431 1.48 -14.32 14.18
C ALA A 431 2.49 -13.22 13.87
N ALA A 432 2.31 -12.08 14.51
CA ALA A 432 3.27 -10.99 14.58
C ALA A 432 3.48 -10.56 16.03
N VAL A 433 4.75 -10.38 16.44
CA VAL A 433 5.11 -9.94 17.79
C VAL A 433 6.10 -8.78 17.70
N VAL A 434 5.80 -7.71 18.41
CA VAL A 434 6.73 -6.60 18.63
C VAL A 434 7.50 -6.84 19.90
N MET A 435 8.83 -6.75 19.82
CA MET A 435 9.72 -6.86 20.96
C MET A 435 10.35 -5.50 21.30
N ALA A 436 10.52 -5.25 22.58
CA ALA A 436 11.28 -4.11 23.11
C ALA A 436 12.40 -4.60 24.06
N PRO A 437 13.53 -3.88 24.15
CA PRO A 437 14.59 -4.25 25.05
C PRO A 437 14.24 -3.85 26.49
N VAL A 438 14.47 -4.78 27.43
CA VAL A 438 14.36 -4.53 28.88
C VAL A 438 15.69 -4.86 29.53
N PRO A 439 15.99 -4.36 30.76
CA PRO A 439 17.17 -4.78 31.49
C PRO A 439 17.19 -6.31 31.67
N ALA A 440 18.34 -6.93 31.45
CA ALA A 440 18.57 -8.33 31.77
C ALA A 440 18.65 -8.51 33.30
N GLU A 441 18.22 -9.66 33.82
CA GLU A 441 18.40 -9.95 35.25
C GLU A 441 19.85 -10.22 35.58
N ALA A 442 20.29 -9.96 36.83
CA ALA A 442 21.70 -10.01 37.22
C ALA A 442 22.37 -11.37 36.94
N ASP A 443 21.60 -12.45 37.01
CA ASP A 443 22.11 -13.80 36.74
C ASP A 443 22.22 -14.11 35.25
N GLU A 444 21.40 -13.48 34.40
CA GLU A 444 21.48 -13.59 32.93
C GLU A 444 22.72 -12.87 32.38
N VAL A 445 23.11 -11.73 32.97
CA VAL A 445 24.29 -10.96 32.56
C VAL A 445 25.61 -11.72 32.85
N ARG A 446 25.65 -12.50 33.92
CA ARG A 446 26.85 -13.29 34.30
C ARG A 446 27.15 -14.42 33.35
N ASN A 447 26.19 -14.89 32.59
CA ASN A 447 26.32 -16.02 31.65
C ASN A 447 26.72 -15.60 30.23
N LEU A 448 26.90 -14.30 29.96
CA LEU A 448 27.29 -13.83 28.65
C LEU A 448 28.82 -14.04 28.40
N PRO A 449 29.23 -14.60 27.25
CA PRO A 449 30.65 -14.75 26.89
C PRO A 449 31.28 -13.34 26.81
N GLY A 450 32.31 -13.09 27.62
CA GLY A 450 33.11 -11.85 27.56
C GLY A 450 32.84 -10.83 28.66
N THR A 451 32.08 -11.16 29.70
CA THR A 451 31.93 -10.32 30.92
C THR A 451 32.95 -10.63 32.02
N VAL A 452 34.23 -10.89 31.64
CA VAL A 452 35.36 -11.02 32.58
C VAL A 452 36.28 -9.85 32.43
#